data_de6e89b150a003b23372d6e4a35d0739
#
_entry.id   de6e89b150a003b23372d6e4a35d0739
#
_cell.length_a   1.000
_cell.length_b   1.000
_cell.length_c   1.000
_cell.angle_alpha   90.00
_cell.angle_beta   90.00
_cell.angle_gamma   90.00
#
_symmetry.space_group_name_H-M   'P 1'
#
loop_
_entity.id
_entity.type
_entity.pdbx_description
1 polymer ?
#
loop_
_entity_poly.entity_id
_entity_poly.type
_entity_poly.pdbx_seq_one_letter_code
_entity_poly.pdbx_strand_id
1 'polypeptide(L)'
;EASRYLDYVQLMTYDLQGGFQKVTGHHAALYHSEGNLFDACVQKAVNGFVNAGVPMEKLILGVPFYSRKWDGVKGAGCRNGLGMEAETVGGYGGDYGELKESWIGKRGFIRYWDEQAKVPYLFDGETFISYEDCESLGVKIAYLKEKGMGGIMFWEYKCDPSGELLSFIKKNM
;
A
#
# COMPACT_ATOMS: atom_id res chain seq x y z
N GLU A 1 14.54 -19.49 13.37
CA GLU A 1 14.62 -19.91 14.79
C GLU A 1 13.89 -18.95 15.73
N ALA A 2 13.98 -17.61 15.55
CA ALA A 2 13.34 -16.62 16.42
C ALA A 2 11.80 -16.78 16.52
N SER A 3 11.14 -17.18 15.45
CA SER A 3 9.69 -17.34 15.40
C SER A 3 9.10 -18.34 16.41
N ARG A 4 9.96 -19.23 16.96
CA ARG A 4 9.54 -20.17 18.02
C ARG A 4 9.24 -19.49 19.36
N TYR A 5 9.82 -18.30 19.58
CA TYR A 5 9.71 -17.52 20.81
C TYR A 5 8.77 -16.32 20.69
N LEU A 6 8.17 -16.13 19.49
CA LEU A 6 7.27 -15.01 19.20
C LEU A 6 5.85 -15.54 18.99
N ASP A 7 4.86 -14.84 19.54
CA ASP A 7 3.46 -15.11 19.28
C ASP A 7 3.06 -14.63 17.89
N TYR A 8 3.55 -13.44 17.48
CA TYR A 8 3.25 -12.84 16.19
C TYR A 8 4.50 -12.21 15.55
N VAL A 9 4.49 -12.13 14.23
CA VAL A 9 5.45 -11.41 13.40
C VAL A 9 4.68 -10.40 12.55
N GLN A 10 4.79 -9.12 12.90
CA GLN A 10 4.12 -8.05 12.18
C GLN A 10 4.97 -7.63 10.96
N LEU A 11 4.42 -7.81 9.78
CA LEU A 11 5.07 -7.44 8.53
C LEU A 11 4.74 -5.99 8.19
N MET A 12 5.74 -5.11 8.17
CA MET A 12 5.59 -3.74 7.67
C MET A 12 5.58 -3.76 6.13
N THR A 13 4.51 -4.30 5.54
CA THR A 13 4.34 -4.47 4.08
C THR A 13 3.87 -3.18 3.42
N TYR A 14 4.55 -2.10 3.74
CA TYR A 14 4.41 -0.75 3.19
C TYR A 14 5.79 -0.10 3.06
N ASP A 15 5.86 1.06 2.41
CA ASP A 15 7.12 1.70 2.02
C ASP A 15 8.01 0.81 1.13
N LEU A 16 7.40 -0.12 0.40
CA LEU A 16 8.08 -1.04 -0.51
C LEU A 16 8.70 -0.30 -1.70
N GLN A 17 8.10 0.82 -2.10
CA GLN A 17 8.66 1.83 -3.00
C GLN A 17 8.28 3.22 -2.48
N GLY A 18 9.22 4.18 -2.47
CA GLY A 18 8.91 5.50 -1.91
C GLY A 18 10.13 6.37 -1.66
N GLY A 19 10.48 6.60 -0.41
CA GLY A 19 11.38 7.65 0.07
C GLY A 19 12.77 7.77 -0.53
N PHE A 20 13.23 6.80 -1.30
CA PHE A 20 14.56 6.79 -1.92
C PHE A 20 14.53 6.75 -3.45
N GLN A 21 13.34 6.65 -4.06
CA GLN A 21 13.18 6.49 -5.50
C GLN A 21 12.48 7.68 -6.13
N LYS A 22 13.02 8.16 -7.26
CA LYS A 22 12.38 9.19 -8.11
C LYS A 22 11.43 8.59 -9.17
N VAL A 23 11.24 7.28 -9.17
CA VAL A 23 10.27 6.60 -10.02
C VAL A 23 9.01 6.34 -9.22
N THR A 24 7.87 6.73 -9.75
CA THR A 24 6.56 6.50 -9.15
C THR A 24 6.25 5.01 -9.05
N GLY A 25 5.53 4.62 -8.00
CA GLY A 25 5.16 3.21 -7.81
C GLY A 25 4.26 3.02 -6.60
N HIS A 26 3.86 1.78 -6.37
CA HIS A 26 3.01 1.44 -5.22
C HIS A 26 3.85 1.15 -3.98
N HIS A 27 3.56 1.85 -2.89
CA HIS A 27 4.28 1.63 -1.65
C HIS A 27 3.76 0.42 -0.84
N ALA A 28 2.59 -0.12 -1.20
CA ALA A 28 1.98 -1.23 -0.47
C ALA A 28 1.23 -2.21 -1.40
N ALA A 29 1.78 -2.48 -2.59
CA ALA A 29 1.21 -3.41 -3.57
C ALA A 29 0.96 -4.80 -2.96
N LEU A 30 -0.23 -5.39 -3.18
CA LEU A 30 -0.49 -6.77 -2.76
C LEU A 30 0.28 -7.77 -3.61
N TYR A 31 0.27 -7.58 -4.92
CA TYR A 31 0.98 -8.40 -5.90
C TYR A 31 1.97 -7.56 -6.71
N HIS A 32 2.85 -8.25 -7.43
CA HIS A 32 3.75 -7.59 -8.36
C HIS A 32 2.97 -6.83 -9.46
N SER A 33 3.46 -5.65 -9.80
CA SER A 33 2.99 -4.86 -10.93
C SER A 33 4.18 -4.44 -11.78
N GLU A 34 4.04 -4.55 -13.11
CA GLU A 34 5.05 -4.07 -14.06
C GLU A 34 5.32 -2.56 -13.99
N GLY A 35 4.44 -1.80 -13.31
CA GLY A 35 4.64 -0.37 -13.05
C GLY A 35 5.58 -0.08 -11.88
N ASN A 36 5.90 -1.07 -11.04
CA ASN A 36 6.81 -0.89 -9.92
C ASN A 36 8.27 -1.09 -10.34
N LEU A 37 9.15 -0.21 -9.81
CA LEU A 37 10.59 -0.32 -10.00
C LEU A 37 11.16 -1.61 -9.38
N PHE A 38 10.64 -2.01 -8.23
CA PHE A 38 11.06 -3.19 -7.51
C PHE A 38 10.03 -4.29 -7.57
N ASP A 39 10.51 -5.51 -7.63
CA ASP A 39 9.68 -6.70 -7.51
C ASP A 39 9.38 -6.99 -6.01
N ALA A 40 8.94 -5.96 -5.29
CA ALA A 40 8.58 -5.99 -3.88
C ALA A 40 7.07 -5.82 -3.72
N CYS A 41 6.42 -6.77 -3.06
CA CYS A 41 4.99 -6.73 -2.76
C CYS A 41 4.67 -7.55 -1.50
N VAL A 42 3.46 -7.38 -0.99
CA VAL A 42 2.98 -8.10 0.21
C VAL A 42 3.14 -9.61 0.05
N GLN A 43 2.68 -10.17 -1.08
CA GLN A 43 2.76 -11.61 -1.35
C GLN A 43 4.19 -12.13 -1.25
N LYS A 44 5.17 -11.43 -1.82
CA LYS A 44 6.57 -11.84 -1.76
C LYS A 44 7.15 -11.77 -0.36
N ALA A 45 6.79 -10.73 0.39
CA ALA A 45 7.19 -10.61 1.79
C ALA A 45 6.65 -11.79 2.60
N VAL A 46 5.35 -12.09 2.51
CA VAL A 46 4.73 -13.23 3.19
C VAL A 46 5.42 -14.54 2.81
N ASN A 47 5.59 -14.81 1.51
CA ASN A 47 6.26 -16.02 1.04
C ASN A 47 7.70 -16.12 1.56
N GLY A 48 8.43 -15.01 1.63
CA GLY A 48 9.79 -14.97 2.17
C GLY A 48 9.84 -15.43 3.63
N PHE A 49 8.94 -14.95 4.47
CA PHE A 49 8.86 -15.36 5.88
C PHE A 49 8.43 -16.81 6.05
N VAL A 50 7.47 -17.28 5.27
CA VAL A 50 7.03 -18.70 5.29
C VAL A 50 8.16 -19.63 4.86
N ASN A 51 8.86 -19.30 3.78
CA ASN A 51 10.02 -20.07 3.30
C ASN A 51 11.18 -20.08 4.31
N ALA A 52 11.27 -19.04 5.15
CA ALA A 52 12.21 -19.01 6.27
C ALA A 52 11.73 -19.78 7.52
N GLY A 53 10.57 -20.46 7.43
CA GLY A 53 10.03 -21.31 8.49
C GLY A 53 9.17 -20.60 9.54
N VAL A 54 8.63 -19.41 9.22
CA VAL A 54 7.64 -18.75 10.08
C VAL A 54 6.25 -19.33 9.77
N PRO A 55 5.51 -19.85 10.77
CA PRO A 55 4.15 -20.33 10.56
C PRO A 55 3.23 -19.21 10.06
N MET A 56 2.38 -19.50 9.08
CA MET A 56 1.50 -18.53 8.44
C MET A 56 0.58 -17.83 9.45
N GLU A 57 0.05 -18.57 10.41
CA GLU A 57 -0.84 -18.09 11.47
C GLU A 57 -0.18 -17.11 12.46
N LYS A 58 1.14 -17.01 12.46
CA LYS A 58 1.89 -16.01 13.23
C LYS A 58 2.13 -14.72 12.46
N LEU A 59 1.95 -14.70 11.14
CA LEU A 59 2.17 -13.53 10.30
C LEU A 59 0.98 -12.56 10.38
N ILE A 60 1.27 -11.31 10.72
CA ILE A 60 0.31 -10.22 10.75
C ILE A 60 0.60 -9.29 9.58
N LEU A 61 -0.37 -9.11 8.68
CA LEU A 61 -0.25 -8.27 7.50
C LEU A 61 -0.32 -6.78 7.87
N GLY A 62 0.68 -6.00 7.50
CA GLY A 62 0.72 -4.55 7.75
C GLY A 62 0.18 -3.75 6.57
N VAL A 63 -0.65 -2.75 6.86
CA VAL A 63 -1.18 -1.80 5.88
C VAL A 63 -0.97 -0.36 6.34
N PRO A 64 -0.69 0.58 5.39
CA PRO A 64 -0.53 1.99 5.74
C PRO A 64 -1.88 2.71 5.68
N PHE A 65 -2.11 3.64 6.62
CA PHE A 65 -3.19 4.62 6.56
C PHE A 65 -2.70 5.99 6.11
N TYR A 66 -1.47 6.05 5.62
CA TYR A 66 -0.82 7.21 4.99
C TYR A 66 -0.44 6.88 3.55
N SER A 67 -0.02 7.89 2.82
CA SER A 67 0.36 7.78 1.41
C SER A 67 1.80 8.15 1.13
N ARG A 68 2.31 7.75 -0.04
CA ARG A 68 3.55 8.23 -0.63
C ARG A 68 3.24 9.07 -1.87
N LYS A 69 3.95 10.20 -2.02
CA LYS A 69 3.70 11.18 -3.07
C LYS A 69 4.98 11.51 -3.83
N TRP A 70 4.85 11.61 -5.16
CA TRP A 70 5.88 12.08 -6.08
C TRP A 70 5.35 13.30 -6.83
N ASP A 71 6.12 14.39 -6.84
CA ASP A 71 5.81 15.60 -7.57
C ASP A 71 6.71 15.75 -8.80
N GLY A 72 6.22 16.45 -9.83
CA GLY A 72 6.93 16.67 -11.08
C GLY A 72 7.12 15.38 -11.89
N VAL A 73 6.05 14.59 -12.01
CA VAL A 73 6.06 13.36 -12.80
C VAL A 73 6.19 13.68 -14.28
N LYS A 74 7.17 13.06 -14.95
CA LYS A 74 7.53 13.35 -16.34
C LYS A 74 6.60 12.64 -17.33
N GLY A 75 5.37 13.12 -17.41
CA GLY A 75 4.33 12.63 -18.32
C GLY A 75 3.47 11.51 -17.74
N ALA A 76 2.34 11.25 -18.39
CA ALA A 76 1.39 10.26 -17.92
C ALA A 76 1.80 8.81 -18.23
N GLY A 77 2.57 8.60 -19.30
CA GLY A 77 2.86 7.26 -19.79
C GLY A 77 1.60 6.50 -20.21
N CYS A 78 1.70 5.19 -20.36
CA CYS A 78 0.56 4.32 -20.67
C CYS A 78 -0.25 3.90 -19.42
N ARG A 79 0.22 4.26 -18.22
CA ARG A 79 -0.37 3.86 -16.92
C ARG A 79 -0.63 5.05 -16.00
N ASN A 80 -1.01 6.20 -16.56
CA ASN A 80 -1.42 7.39 -15.82
C ASN A 80 -0.45 7.75 -14.68
N GLY A 81 0.82 7.95 -15.04
CA GLY A 81 1.88 8.36 -14.11
C GLY A 81 2.54 7.24 -13.31
N LEU A 82 2.07 5.99 -13.38
CA LEU A 82 2.72 4.85 -12.73
C LEU A 82 3.99 4.41 -13.49
N GLY A 83 5.09 4.19 -12.78
CA GLY A 83 6.37 3.77 -13.33
C GLY A 83 7.14 4.90 -14.05
N MET A 84 6.78 6.15 -13.82
CA MET A 84 7.38 7.31 -14.45
C MET A 84 8.42 8.00 -13.55
N GLU A 85 9.45 8.60 -14.14
CA GLU A 85 10.35 9.46 -13.39
C GLU A 85 9.63 10.71 -12.87
N ALA A 86 10.01 11.15 -11.68
CA ALA A 86 9.54 12.36 -11.04
C ALA A 86 10.71 13.26 -10.60
N GLU A 87 10.43 14.52 -10.30
CA GLU A 87 11.42 15.43 -9.76
C GLU A 87 11.76 15.09 -8.30
N THR A 88 10.76 14.69 -7.52
CA THR A 88 10.93 14.31 -6.12
C THR A 88 11.04 12.80 -5.95
N VAL A 89 11.58 12.37 -4.81
CA VAL A 89 11.42 10.99 -4.31
C VAL A 89 10.02 10.81 -3.73
N GLY A 90 9.57 9.56 -3.54
CA GLY A 90 8.28 9.22 -2.94
C GLY A 90 8.18 9.61 -1.47
N GLY A 91 8.06 10.90 -1.20
CA GLY A 91 7.92 11.46 0.13
C GLY A 91 6.59 11.10 0.80
N TYR A 92 6.40 11.60 2.02
CA TYR A 92 5.10 11.53 2.70
C TYR A 92 4.06 12.32 1.90
N GLY A 93 2.93 11.67 1.59
CA GLY A 93 1.89 12.21 0.69
C GLY A 93 0.63 12.69 1.41
N GLY A 94 0.58 12.57 2.72
CA GLY A 94 -0.56 12.90 3.55
C GLY A 94 -1.24 11.68 4.18
N ASP A 95 -2.02 11.92 5.21
CA ASP A 95 -2.88 10.96 5.88
C ASP A 95 -4.09 10.58 5.00
N TYR A 96 -4.68 9.41 5.20
CA TYR A 96 -5.90 9.00 4.48
C TYR A 96 -7.04 10.02 4.65
N GLY A 97 -7.22 10.55 5.87
CA GLY A 97 -8.21 11.60 6.12
C GLY A 97 -8.00 12.84 5.25
N GLU A 98 -6.76 13.30 5.12
CA GLU A 98 -6.40 14.43 4.25
C GLU A 98 -6.65 14.10 2.77
N LEU A 99 -6.28 12.90 2.33
CA LEU A 99 -6.54 12.46 0.95
C LEU A 99 -8.02 12.53 0.62
N LYS A 100 -8.86 12.02 1.52
CA LYS A 100 -10.32 12.01 1.35
C LYS A 100 -10.92 13.42 1.34
N GLU A 101 -10.43 14.28 2.20
CA GLU A 101 -10.95 15.66 2.30
C GLU A 101 -10.49 16.54 1.13
N SER A 102 -9.26 16.36 0.62
CA SER A 102 -8.62 17.36 -0.21
C SER A 102 -8.17 16.88 -1.59
N TRP A 103 -8.06 15.55 -1.84
CA TRP A 103 -7.41 15.03 -3.03
C TRP A 103 -8.28 14.06 -3.85
N ILE A 104 -8.94 13.09 -3.23
CA ILE A 104 -9.71 12.07 -3.95
C ILE A 104 -10.89 12.71 -4.68
N GLY A 105 -10.85 12.71 -6.02
CA GLY A 105 -11.87 13.32 -6.87
C GLY A 105 -11.90 14.85 -6.83
N LYS A 106 -10.81 15.49 -6.35
CA LYS A 106 -10.67 16.95 -6.21
C LYS A 106 -9.37 17.43 -6.85
N ARG A 107 -9.25 18.74 -7.11
CA ARG A 107 -8.02 19.41 -7.60
C ARG A 107 -7.42 18.77 -8.86
N GLY A 108 -8.25 18.16 -9.71
CA GLY A 108 -7.77 17.48 -10.91
C GLY A 108 -7.30 16.04 -10.70
N PHE A 109 -7.20 15.58 -9.45
CA PHE A 109 -6.81 14.19 -9.18
C PHE A 109 -7.89 13.20 -9.59
N ILE A 110 -7.46 12.19 -10.36
CA ILE A 110 -8.26 11.05 -10.76
C ILE A 110 -7.76 9.83 -9.98
N ARG A 111 -8.71 9.07 -9.41
CA ARG A 111 -8.41 7.77 -8.82
C ARG A 111 -8.30 6.73 -9.92
N TYR A 112 -7.18 6.04 -9.94
CA TYR A 112 -6.94 4.88 -10.78
C TYR A 112 -6.82 3.64 -9.90
N TRP A 113 -7.00 2.48 -10.52
CA TRP A 113 -6.83 1.17 -9.91
C TRP A 113 -5.81 0.36 -10.70
N ASP A 114 -4.81 -0.20 -10.03
CA ASP A 114 -3.89 -1.16 -10.66
C ASP A 114 -4.38 -2.58 -10.43
N GLU A 115 -4.89 -3.19 -11.50
CA GLU A 115 -5.40 -4.57 -11.47
C GLU A 115 -4.33 -5.61 -11.15
N GLN A 116 -3.07 -5.35 -11.45
CA GLN A 116 -1.96 -6.24 -11.11
C GLN A 116 -1.61 -6.13 -9.63
N ALA A 117 -1.40 -4.92 -9.16
CA ALA A 117 -1.01 -4.64 -7.77
C ALA A 117 -2.15 -4.76 -6.77
N LYS A 118 -3.42 -4.65 -7.23
CA LYS A 118 -4.64 -4.59 -6.40
C LYS A 118 -4.64 -3.44 -5.39
N VAL A 119 -4.21 -2.27 -5.84
CA VAL A 119 -4.18 -1.05 -5.03
C VAL A 119 -4.57 0.19 -5.85
N PRO A 120 -5.15 1.22 -5.20
CA PRO A 120 -5.45 2.50 -5.82
C PRO A 120 -4.23 3.41 -5.88
N TYR A 121 -4.32 4.40 -6.76
CA TYR A 121 -3.44 5.56 -6.77
C TYR A 121 -4.15 6.77 -7.34
N LEU A 122 -3.64 7.96 -7.05
CA LEU A 122 -4.13 9.22 -7.60
C LEU A 122 -3.11 9.79 -8.56
N PHE A 123 -3.58 10.43 -9.63
CA PHE A 123 -2.75 11.17 -10.57
C PHE A 123 -3.54 12.34 -11.16
N ASP A 124 -2.92 13.54 -11.24
CA ASP A 124 -3.50 14.75 -11.82
C ASP A 124 -2.81 15.22 -13.11
N GLY A 125 -1.81 14.48 -13.58
CA GLY A 125 -0.96 14.82 -14.72
C GLY A 125 0.48 15.21 -14.32
N GLU A 126 0.72 15.57 -13.06
CA GLU A 126 2.00 16.04 -12.55
C GLU A 126 2.38 15.39 -11.20
N THR A 127 1.40 15.08 -10.37
CA THR A 127 1.59 14.49 -9.03
C THR A 127 0.99 13.10 -8.96
N PHE A 128 1.78 12.13 -8.50
CA PHE A 128 1.37 10.74 -8.27
C PHE A 128 1.31 10.44 -6.77
N ILE A 129 0.22 9.83 -6.31
CA ILE A 129 0.03 9.45 -4.90
C ILE A 129 -0.37 7.97 -4.82
N SER A 130 0.45 7.17 -4.14
CA SER A 130 0.14 5.77 -3.79
C SER A 130 -0.46 5.70 -2.39
N TYR A 131 -1.59 5.03 -2.22
CA TYR A 131 -2.33 4.95 -0.95
C TYR A 131 -3.16 3.68 -0.84
N GLU A 132 -3.84 3.49 0.29
CA GLU A 132 -4.84 2.43 0.52
C GLU A 132 -6.24 3.02 0.67
N ASP A 133 -7.25 2.26 0.28
CA ASP A 133 -8.66 2.55 0.55
C ASP A 133 -9.44 1.26 0.93
N CYS A 134 -10.75 1.37 1.11
CA CYS A 134 -11.56 0.22 1.47
C CYS A 134 -11.54 -0.90 0.41
N GLU A 135 -11.36 -0.57 -0.88
CA GLU A 135 -11.30 -1.58 -1.94
C GLU A 135 -10.02 -2.42 -1.83
N SER A 136 -8.86 -1.78 -1.73
CA SER A 136 -7.58 -2.48 -1.56
C SER A 136 -7.48 -3.24 -0.23
N LEU A 137 -8.01 -2.66 0.86
CA LEU A 137 -8.12 -3.36 2.13
C LEU A 137 -9.01 -4.60 2.03
N GLY A 138 -10.11 -4.53 1.28
CA GLY A 138 -10.99 -5.69 1.05
C GLY A 138 -10.27 -6.84 0.38
N VAL A 139 -9.47 -6.55 -0.66
CA VAL A 139 -8.66 -7.57 -1.36
C VAL A 139 -7.57 -8.14 -0.43
N LYS A 140 -6.91 -7.29 0.35
CA LYS A 140 -5.88 -7.72 1.32
C LYS A 140 -6.46 -8.58 2.44
N ILE A 141 -7.66 -8.26 2.95
CA ILE A 141 -8.35 -9.07 3.94
C ILE A 141 -8.77 -10.43 3.36
N ALA A 142 -9.25 -10.46 2.11
CA ALA A 142 -9.55 -11.72 1.44
C ALA A 142 -8.30 -12.60 1.28
N TYR A 143 -7.18 -12.01 0.84
CA TYR A 143 -5.88 -12.69 0.77
C TYR A 143 -5.42 -13.24 2.13
N LEU A 144 -5.49 -12.42 3.18
CA LEU A 144 -5.14 -12.81 4.53
C LEU A 144 -5.93 -14.03 5.01
N LYS A 145 -7.27 -14.02 4.80
CA LYS A 145 -8.15 -15.12 5.16
C LYS A 145 -7.88 -16.38 4.35
N GLU A 146 -7.69 -16.24 3.03
CA GLU A 146 -7.35 -17.35 2.14
C GLU A 146 -6.06 -18.05 2.58
N LYS A 147 -5.05 -17.26 2.99
CA LYS A 147 -3.75 -17.79 3.43
C LYS A 147 -3.74 -18.29 4.86
N GLY A 148 -4.74 -17.99 5.66
CA GLY A 148 -4.76 -18.34 7.09
C GLY A 148 -3.75 -17.56 7.93
N MET A 149 -3.51 -16.27 7.57
CA MET A 149 -2.64 -15.39 8.35
C MET A 149 -3.27 -15.03 9.71
N GLY A 150 -2.45 -14.66 10.68
CA GLY A 150 -2.89 -14.40 12.06
C GLY A 150 -3.68 -13.10 12.24
N GLY A 151 -3.61 -12.16 11.30
CA GLY A 151 -4.35 -10.92 11.41
C GLY A 151 -3.80 -9.78 10.55
N ILE A 152 -4.32 -8.59 10.79
CA ILE A 152 -3.91 -7.35 10.12
C ILE A 152 -3.49 -6.30 11.16
N MET A 153 -2.47 -5.53 10.87
CA MET A 153 -2.08 -4.33 11.62
C MET A 153 -1.99 -3.14 10.68
N PHE A 154 -2.10 -1.93 11.21
CA PHE A 154 -2.04 -0.72 10.40
C PHE A 154 -1.13 0.36 11.04
N TRP A 155 -0.55 1.19 10.21
CA TRP A 155 0.19 2.37 10.58
C TRP A 155 -0.41 3.62 9.90
N GLU A 156 -0.99 4.60 10.62
CA GLU A 156 -1.25 4.58 12.05
C GLU A 156 -2.64 5.19 12.35
N TYR A 157 -3.12 5.00 13.56
CA TYR A 157 -4.48 5.35 13.99
C TYR A 157 -4.90 6.80 13.66
N LYS A 158 -4.01 7.78 13.90
CA LYS A 158 -4.31 9.20 13.64
C LYS A 158 -4.54 9.54 12.17
N CYS A 159 -4.05 8.71 11.23
CA CYS A 159 -4.14 8.96 9.80
C CYS A 159 -5.56 8.75 9.24
N ASP A 160 -6.46 8.15 10.01
CA ASP A 160 -7.88 7.95 9.65
C ASP A 160 -8.79 8.53 10.74
N PRO A 161 -8.90 9.87 10.89
CA PRO A 161 -9.74 10.48 11.91
C PRO A 161 -11.23 10.18 11.74
N SER A 162 -11.67 9.78 10.54
CA SER A 162 -13.04 9.33 10.29
C SER A 162 -13.33 7.92 10.83
N GLY A 163 -12.30 7.12 11.05
CA GLY A 163 -12.40 5.72 11.43
C GLY A 163 -12.96 4.81 10.32
N GLU A 164 -12.97 5.27 9.06
CA GLU A 164 -13.53 4.52 7.93
C GLU A 164 -12.76 3.25 7.64
N LEU A 165 -11.43 3.36 7.47
CA LEU A 165 -10.57 2.20 7.18
C LEU A 165 -10.57 1.21 8.35
N LEU A 166 -10.48 1.73 9.59
CA LEU A 166 -10.52 0.88 10.77
C LEU A 166 -11.88 0.17 10.92
N SER A 167 -12.98 0.89 10.71
CA SER A 167 -14.34 0.32 10.74
C SER A 167 -14.52 -0.73 9.64
N PHE A 168 -13.97 -0.48 8.45
CA PHE A 168 -13.99 -1.44 7.34
C PHE A 168 -13.22 -2.71 7.69
N ILE A 169 -12.00 -2.59 8.23
CA ILE A 169 -11.21 -3.74 8.70
C ILE A 169 -12.01 -4.54 9.73
N LYS A 170 -12.51 -3.88 10.79
CA LYS A 170 -13.29 -4.54 11.86
C LYS A 170 -14.50 -5.30 11.35
N LYS A 171 -15.19 -4.75 10.34
CA LYS A 171 -16.40 -5.39 9.77
C LYS A 171 -16.06 -6.61 8.91
N ASN A 172 -14.89 -6.63 8.29
CA ASN A 172 -14.53 -7.63 7.29
C ASN A 172 -13.50 -8.67 7.80
N MET A 173 -12.95 -8.50 9.01
CA MET A 173 -12.16 -9.53 9.69
C MET A 173 -13.05 -10.56 10.38
#